data_04ec67c4b714934d76be6ee7c2990909
#
_entry.id   04ec67c4b714934d76be6ee7c2990909
#
_cell.length_a   1.000
_cell.length_b   1.000
_cell.length_c   1.000
_cell.angle_alpha   90.00
_cell.angle_beta   90.00
_cell.angle_gamma   90.00
#
_symmetry.space_group_name_H-M   'P 1'
#
loop_
_entity.id
_entity.type
_entity.pdbx_description
1 polymer ?
#
loop_
_entity_poly.entity_id
_entity_poly.type
_entity_poly.pdbx_seq_one_letter_code
_entity_poly.pdbx_strand_id
1 'polypeptide(L)'
;MTGIGYCEAGQIQALTRLYPDDEFLLQFFSRKNEEIKIQRLQPYLRENVKPHWAKASGYVYRLVSNFLPVSYRHYFGDKAQVTHFFNYIVPPKVAGKTVVTVHDMVYKTFPETVRGRTRYMLDTGLKKSMKRASRIVTDSEFSRQEIIRYFPQFADKIRVVYCGVNTEKFHPVDDPAQISAVKEKYGIDRDYFLYLGTVEPRKNLERLIEAYDRFCQGKETPPYLVLAGGKG
;
A
#
# COMPACT_ATOMS: atom_id res chain seq x y z
N MET A 1 1.01 -8.94 -4.78
CA MET A 1 0.44 -7.72 -4.15
C MET A 1 1.59 -6.99 -3.48
N THR A 2 1.59 -5.66 -3.45
CA THR A 2 2.62 -4.85 -2.76
C THR A 2 2.22 -4.61 -1.30
N GLY A 3 3.15 -4.10 -0.44
CA GLY A 3 2.82 -3.74 0.95
C GLY A 3 1.64 -2.78 1.06
N ILE A 4 1.57 -1.74 0.21
CA ILE A 4 0.42 -0.82 0.11
C ILE A 4 -0.87 -1.59 -0.18
N GLY A 5 -0.84 -2.53 -1.14
CA GLY A 5 -2.02 -3.33 -1.46
C GLY A 5 -2.48 -4.24 -0.31
N TYR A 6 -1.56 -4.78 0.49
CA TYR A 6 -1.93 -5.55 1.69
C TYR A 6 -2.53 -4.66 2.79
N CYS A 7 -1.99 -3.46 2.99
CA CYS A 7 -2.54 -2.48 3.93
C CYS A 7 -3.98 -2.08 3.53
N GLU A 8 -4.18 -1.71 2.26
CA GLU A 8 -5.50 -1.39 1.69
C GLU A 8 -6.50 -2.54 1.88
N ALA A 9 -6.10 -3.76 1.50
CA ALA A 9 -6.93 -4.95 1.62
C ALA A 9 -7.33 -5.24 3.07
N GLY A 10 -6.38 -5.14 4.00
CA GLY A 10 -6.63 -5.32 5.43
C GLY A 10 -7.61 -4.28 6.00
N GLN A 11 -7.46 -3.02 5.64
CA GLN A 11 -8.38 -1.96 6.05
C GLN A 11 -9.78 -2.17 5.47
N ILE A 12 -9.91 -2.53 4.20
CA ILE A 12 -11.21 -2.84 3.57
C ILE A 12 -11.87 -4.00 4.32
N GLN A 13 -11.15 -5.10 4.56
CA GLN A 13 -11.71 -6.26 5.27
C GLN A 13 -12.14 -5.92 6.70
N ALA A 14 -11.37 -5.13 7.43
CA ALA A 14 -11.70 -4.75 8.79
C ALA A 14 -12.93 -3.82 8.83
N LEU A 15 -12.93 -2.75 8.03
CA LEU A 15 -14.02 -1.78 8.01
C LEU A 15 -15.36 -2.42 7.62
N THR A 16 -15.36 -3.25 6.58
CA THR A 16 -16.60 -3.88 6.08
C THR A 16 -17.17 -4.94 7.02
N ARG A 17 -16.35 -5.48 7.95
CA ARG A 17 -16.80 -6.38 9.02
C ARG A 17 -17.31 -5.62 10.24
N LEU A 18 -16.63 -4.53 10.62
CA LEU A 18 -16.95 -3.74 11.79
C LEU A 18 -18.22 -2.89 11.61
N TYR A 19 -18.53 -2.54 10.37
CA TYR A 19 -19.68 -1.71 10.01
C TYR A 19 -20.57 -2.44 9.00
N PRO A 20 -21.29 -3.49 9.42
CA PRO A 20 -22.10 -4.31 8.50
C PRO A 20 -23.32 -3.55 7.92
N ASP A 21 -23.81 -2.53 8.62
CA ASP A 21 -24.95 -1.72 8.19
C ASP A 21 -24.57 -0.62 7.18
N ASP A 22 -23.27 -0.36 7.02
CA ASP A 22 -22.77 0.61 6.03
C ASP A 22 -22.59 -0.05 4.64
N GLU A 23 -22.96 0.67 3.58
CA GLU A 23 -22.69 0.25 2.20
C GLU A 23 -21.29 0.70 1.75
N PHE A 24 -20.49 -0.25 1.28
CA PHE A 24 -19.14 0.01 0.76
C PHE A 24 -19.08 -0.19 -0.75
N LEU A 25 -18.58 0.83 -1.46
CA LEU A 25 -18.39 0.81 -2.90
C LEU A 25 -16.89 0.73 -3.22
N LEU A 26 -16.43 -0.40 -3.75
CA LEU A 26 -15.06 -0.57 -4.22
C LEU A 26 -14.93 0.06 -5.62
N GLN A 27 -14.48 1.30 -5.66
CA GLN A 27 -14.42 2.10 -6.87
C GLN A 27 -13.09 1.92 -7.63
N PHE A 28 -13.17 1.58 -8.91
CA PHE A 28 -11.99 1.45 -9.76
C PHE A 28 -12.26 1.76 -11.24
N PHE A 29 -11.21 2.17 -11.94
CA PHE A 29 -11.28 2.34 -13.40
C PHE A 29 -10.87 1.04 -14.11
N SER A 30 -11.62 0.66 -15.15
CA SER A 30 -11.29 -0.45 -16.01
C SER A 30 -11.68 -0.16 -17.46
N ARG A 31 -10.73 -0.35 -18.41
CA ARG A 31 -11.01 -0.30 -19.86
C ARG A 31 -11.20 -1.68 -20.47
N LYS A 32 -10.50 -2.67 -19.88
CA LYS A 32 -10.46 -4.06 -20.36
C LYS A 32 -10.33 -4.97 -19.15
N ASN A 33 -10.72 -6.24 -19.32
CA ASN A 33 -10.58 -7.28 -18.30
C ASN A 33 -11.31 -6.96 -16.99
N GLU A 34 -12.50 -6.40 -17.08
CA GLU A 34 -13.34 -6.08 -15.92
C GLU A 34 -13.61 -7.34 -15.09
N GLU A 35 -13.92 -8.44 -15.75
CA GLU A 35 -14.19 -9.74 -15.11
C GLU A 35 -13.02 -10.23 -14.26
N ILE A 36 -11.79 -10.14 -14.78
CA ILE A 36 -10.58 -10.52 -14.04
C ILE A 36 -10.39 -9.64 -12.80
N LYS A 37 -10.71 -8.34 -12.90
CA LYS A 37 -10.60 -7.42 -11.77
C LYS A 37 -11.67 -7.72 -10.73
N ILE A 38 -12.91 -7.96 -11.15
CA ILE A 38 -14.01 -8.35 -10.26
C ILE A 38 -13.69 -9.68 -9.59
N GLN A 39 -13.17 -10.66 -10.32
CA GLN A 39 -12.73 -11.92 -9.75
C GLN A 39 -11.67 -11.74 -8.66
N ARG A 40 -10.72 -10.82 -8.84
CA ARG A 40 -9.72 -10.49 -7.81
C ARG A 40 -10.31 -9.79 -6.59
N LEU A 41 -11.48 -9.18 -6.71
CA LEU A 41 -12.19 -8.55 -5.60
C LEU A 41 -13.07 -9.54 -4.83
N GLN A 42 -13.34 -10.75 -5.36
CA GLN A 42 -14.20 -11.76 -4.71
C GLN A 42 -13.91 -11.97 -3.23
N PRO A 43 -12.64 -12.06 -2.77
CA PRO A 43 -12.33 -12.22 -1.33
C PRO A 43 -12.81 -11.07 -0.44
N TYR A 44 -13.12 -9.92 -1.02
CA TYR A 44 -13.54 -8.70 -0.33
C TYR A 44 -15.04 -8.41 -0.47
N LEU A 45 -15.72 -9.07 -1.42
CA LEU A 45 -17.14 -8.85 -1.67
C LEU A 45 -17.96 -9.51 -0.56
N ARG A 46 -18.97 -8.79 -0.09
CA ARG A 46 -19.93 -9.17 0.93
C ARG A 46 -21.27 -8.57 0.58
N GLU A 47 -22.30 -8.84 1.35
CA GLU A 47 -23.62 -8.26 1.17
C GLU A 47 -23.59 -6.72 1.17
N ASN A 48 -22.81 -6.14 2.07
CA ASN A 48 -22.63 -4.70 2.20
C ASN A 48 -21.49 -4.12 1.35
N VAL A 49 -20.80 -4.93 0.49
CA VAL A 49 -19.64 -4.50 -0.32
C VAL A 49 -19.89 -4.78 -1.79
N LYS A 50 -19.93 -3.72 -2.59
CA LYS A 50 -20.22 -3.82 -4.03
C LYS A 50 -19.08 -3.26 -4.87
N PRO A 51 -18.69 -3.92 -5.97
CA PRO A 51 -17.79 -3.34 -6.95
C PRO A 51 -18.51 -2.23 -7.72
N HIS A 52 -17.82 -1.10 -7.90
CA HIS A 52 -18.33 0.01 -8.69
C HIS A 52 -17.23 0.54 -9.61
N TRP A 53 -17.36 0.33 -10.90
CA TRP A 53 -16.29 0.69 -11.84
C TRP A 53 -16.75 1.60 -12.96
N ALA A 54 -15.81 2.37 -13.49
CA ALA A 54 -16.00 3.21 -14.65
C ALA A 54 -15.14 2.74 -15.83
N LYS A 55 -15.73 2.69 -17.02
CA LYS A 55 -15.09 2.23 -18.26
C LYS A 55 -14.13 3.29 -18.81
N ALA A 56 -13.03 3.52 -18.08
CA ALA A 56 -12.01 4.50 -18.43
C ALA A 56 -10.61 4.02 -17.98
N SER A 57 -9.57 4.70 -18.48
CA SER A 57 -8.19 4.47 -18.02
C SER A 57 -7.92 5.27 -16.76
N GLY A 58 -7.75 4.58 -15.62
CA GLY A 58 -7.40 5.24 -14.34
C GLY A 58 -6.04 5.95 -14.39
N TYR A 59 -5.14 5.52 -15.29
CA TYR A 59 -3.88 6.21 -15.51
C TYR A 59 -4.07 7.55 -16.22
N VAL A 60 -4.77 7.53 -17.35
CA VAL A 60 -5.07 8.76 -18.12
C VAL A 60 -5.86 9.72 -17.25
N TYR A 61 -6.87 9.22 -16.54
CA TYR A 61 -7.66 10.04 -15.63
C TYR A 61 -6.78 10.74 -14.58
N ARG A 62 -5.88 10.01 -13.90
CA ARG A 62 -4.97 10.59 -12.90
C ARG A 62 -4.02 11.62 -13.49
N LEU A 63 -3.49 11.36 -14.67
CA LEU A 63 -2.61 12.31 -15.36
C LEU A 63 -3.36 13.60 -15.70
N VAL A 64 -4.50 13.49 -16.37
CA VAL A 64 -5.30 14.63 -16.82
C VAL A 64 -5.88 15.42 -15.65
N SER A 65 -6.36 14.74 -14.59
CA SER A 65 -6.97 15.38 -13.42
C SER A 65 -5.99 16.17 -12.54
N ASN A 66 -4.67 16.02 -12.75
CA ASN A 66 -3.67 16.89 -12.12
C ASN A 66 -3.64 18.30 -12.73
N PHE A 67 -4.00 18.42 -13.98
CA PHE A 67 -3.95 19.70 -14.73
C PHE A 67 -5.34 20.26 -15.00
N LEU A 68 -6.31 19.40 -15.34
CA LEU A 68 -7.68 19.77 -15.64
C LEU A 68 -8.63 19.29 -14.52
N PRO A 69 -9.67 20.05 -14.16
CA PRO A 69 -10.60 19.69 -13.10
C PRO A 69 -11.63 18.65 -13.56
N VAL A 70 -11.15 17.52 -14.12
CA VAL A 70 -12.03 16.43 -14.56
C VAL A 70 -12.71 15.81 -13.34
N SER A 71 -14.03 15.87 -13.33
CA SER A 71 -14.83 15.50 -12.16
C SER A 71 -14.80 14.00 -11.89
N TYR A 72 -14.39 13.60 -10.68
CA TYR A 72 -14.52 12.22 -10.21
C TYR A 72 -15.98 11.78 -10.10
N ARG A 73 -16.84 12.71 -9.68
CA ARG A 73 -18.29 12.52 -9.59
C ARG A 73 -18.93 12.13 -10.94
N HIS A 74 -18.35 12.57 -12.06
CA HIS A 74 -18.83 12.17 -13.38
C HIS A 74 -18.75 10.65 -13.62
N TYR A 75 -17.75 9.99 -13.03
CA TYR A 75 -17.52 8.55 -13.17
C TYR A 75 -18.19 7.71 -12.08
N PHE A 76 -18.26 8.22 -10.86
CA PHE A 76 -18.69 7.44 -9.69
C PHE A 76 -19.89 8.01 -8.95
N GLY A 77 -20.52 9.07 -9.50
CA GLY A 77 -21.70 9.68 -8.88
C GLY A 77 -21.39 10.43 -7.58
N ASP A 78 -22.45 10.68 -6.80
CA ASP A 78 -22.41 11.51 -5.60
C ASP A 78 -23.00 10.84 -4.34
N LYS A 79 -23.30 9.56 -4.41
CA LYS A 79 -23.91 8.82 -3.31
C LYS A 79 -22.97 8.60 -2.11
N ALA A 80 -21.65 8.54 -2.34
CA ALA A 80 -20.71 8.28 -1.27
C ALA A 80 -20.61 9.48 -0.31
N GLN A 81 -20.87 9.25 0.97
CA GLN A 81 -20.71 10.23 2.04
C GLN A 81 -19.23 10.46 2.36
N VAL A 82 -18.44 9.39 2.31
CA VAL A 82 -16.99 9.40 2.51
C VAL A 82 -16.33 8.57 1.42
N THR A 83 -15.27 9.12 0.79
CA THR A 83 -14.43 8.37 -0.16
C THR A 83 -13.00 8.32 0.33
N HIS A 84 -12.44 7.11 0.49
CA HIS A 84 -11.06 6.89 0.89
C HIS A 84 -10.19 6.57 -0.32
N PHE A 85 -9.13 7.35 -0.52
CA PHE A 85 -8.10 7.14 -1.53
C PHE A 85 -6.84 6.58 -0.85
N PHE A 86 -6.57 5.30 -1.05
CA PHE A 86 -5.49 4.59 -0.36
C PHE A 86 -4.08 4.92 -0.89
N ASN A 87 -3.94 5.72 -1.92
CA ASN A 87 -2.64 5.92 -2.57
C ASN A 87 -2.44 7.36 -3.06
N TYR A 88 -2.04 8.24 -2.14
CA TYR A 88 -1.56 9.62 -2.32
C TYR A 88 -2.47 10.61 -3.07
N ILE A 89 -3.22 10.19 -4.07
CA ILE A 89 -3.89 11.11 -5.00
C ILE A 89 -5.40 11.16 -4.79
N VAL A 90 -5.90 12.35 -4.46
CA VAL A 90 -7.32 12.68 -4.44
C VAL A 90 -7.65 13.47 -5.70
N PRO A 91 -8.50 12.92 -6.59
CA PRO A 91 -8.93 13.63 -7.78
C PRO A 91 -9.83 14.83 -7.45
N PRO A 92 -10.06 15.74 -8.41
CA PRO A 92 -10.96 16.88 -8.22
C PRO A 92 -12.43 16.44 -8.20
N LYS A 93 -13.25 17.24 -7.52
CA LYS A 93 -14.72 17.12 -7.50
C LYS A 93 -15.20 15.72 -7.09
N VAL A 94 -14.63 15.17 -6.02
CA VAL A 94 -15.16 13.99 -5.32
C VAL A 94 -16.38 14.41 -4.50
N ALA A 95 -17.40 13.56 -4.46
CA ALA A 95 -18.57 13.80 -3.62
C ALA A 95 -18.27 13.49 -2.14
N GLY A 96 -18.95 14.17 -1.23
CA GLY A 96 -18.84 13.95 0.21
C GLY A 96 -17.48 14.33 0.77
N LYS A 97 -17.14 13.75 1.92
CA LYS A 97 -15.84 13.91 2.59
C LYS A 97 -14.80 12.98 1.98
N THR A 98 -13.55 13.42 1.96
CA THR A 98 -12.47 12.60 1.38
C THR A 98 -11.41 12.31 2.43
N VAL A 99 -10.93 11.08 2.43
CA VAL A 99 -9.77 10.61 3.18
C VAL A 99 -8.70 10.20 2.20
N VAL A 100 -7.44 10.51 2.47
CA VAL A 100 -6.32 10.05 1.66
C VAL A 100 -5.25 9.42 2.54
N THR A 101 -4.74 8.26 2.13
CA THR A 101 -3.56 7.68 2.76
C THR A 101 -2.29 8.18 2.05
N VAL A 102 -1.38 8.74 2.84
CA VAL A 102 -0.02 9.12 2.45
C VAL A 102 0.93 8.26 3.27
N HIS A 103 1.48 7.22 2.66
CA HIS A 103 2.26 6.19 3.35
C HIS A 103 3.61 6.71 3.85
N ASP A 104 4.31 7.45 3.00
CA ASP A 104 5.63 7.99 3.30
C ASP A 104 5.94 9.25 2.47
N MET A 105 7.13 9.80 2.69
CA MET A 105 7.67 10.94 1.93
C MET A 105 8.97 10.55 1.19
N VAL A 106 9.15 9.26 0.89
CA VAL A 106 10.36 8.73 0.22
C VAL A 106 10.66 9.47 -1.07
N TYR A 107 9.65 9.86 -1.84
CA TYR A 107 9.85 10.62 -3.08
C TYR A 107 10.49 12.00 -2.87
N LYS A 108 10.47 12.53 -1.64
CA LYS A 108 11.16 13.77 -1.24
C LYS A 108 12.50 13.48 -0.58
N THR A 109 12.56 12.45 0.28
CA THR A 109 13.73 12.14 1.09
C THR A 109 14.79 11.37 0.30
N PHE A 110 14.38 10.45 -0.59
CA PHE A 110 15.23 9.61 -1.43
C PHE A 110 14.71 9.59 -2.88
N PRO A 111 14.69 10.74 -3.56
CA PRO A 111 14.05 10.89 -4.87
C PRO A 111 14.66 10.00 -5.98
N GLU A 112 15.93 9.63 -5.83
CA GLU A 112 16.67 8.75 -6.75
C GLU A 112 16.16 7.30 -6.71
N THR A 113 15.52 6.90 -5.61
CA THR A 113 14.98 5.54 -5.45
C THR A 113 13.57 5.39 -5.99
N VAL A 114 12.94 6.49 -6.43
CA VAL A 114 11.57 6.52 -6.91
C VAL A 114 11.54 6.71 -8.42
N ARG A 115 10.74 5.89 -9.12
CA ARG A 115 10.57 6.00 -10.58
C ARG A 115 10.18 7.43 -10.96
N GLY A 116 10.88 8.04 -11.92
CA GLY A 116 10.71 9.44 -12.31
C GLY A 116 9.25 9.86 -12.56
N ARG A 117 8.47 8.97 -13.20
CA ARG A 117 7.04 9.18 -13.44
C ARG A 117 6.21 9.26 -12.15
N THR A 118 6.49 8.40 -11.17
CA THR A 118 5.81 8.43 -9.86
C THR A 118 6.17 9.70 -9.11
N ARG A 119 7.46 10.05 -9.10
CA ARG A 119 7.95 11.28 -8.51
C ARG A 119 7.25 12.51 -9.12
N TYR A 120 7.21 12.63 -10.44
CA TYR A 120 6.53 13.74 -11.13
C TYR A 120 5.04 13.83 -10.74
N MET A 121 4.33 12.70 -10.70
CA MET A 121 2.92 12.67 -10.30
C MET A 121 2.72 13.13 -8.84
N LEU A 122 3.62 12.73 -7.93
CA LEU A 122 3.56 13.16 -6.53
C LEU A 122 3.95 14.62 -6.35
N ASP A 123 4.99 15.10 -7.01
CA ASP A 123 5.42 16.49 -6.96
C ASP A 123 4.31 17.45 -7.42
N THR A 124 3.58 17.09 -8.48
CA THR A 124 2.52 17.94 -9.04
C THR A 124 1.14 17.74 -8.38
N GLY A 125 0.88 16.55 -7.82
CA GLY A 125 -0.45 16.14 -7.38
C GLY A 125 -0.66 16.07 -5.87
N LEU A 126 0.36 15.71 -5.07
CA LEU A 126 0.17 15.41 -3.65
C LEU A 126 -0.34 16.61 -2.84
N LYS A 127 0.27 17.79 -3.00
CA LYS A 127 -0.18 19.01 -2.29
C LYS A 127 -1.64 19.34 -2.60
N LYS A 128 -2.04 19.19 -3.86
CA LYS A 128 -3.44 19.39 -4.29
C LYS A 128 -4.38 18.35 -3.66
N SER A 129 -3.93 17.08 -3.57
CA SER A 129 -4.67 16.00 -2.92
C SER A 129 -4.89 16.25 -1.44
N MET A 130 -3.84 16.60 -0.71
CA MET A 130 -3.91 16.93 0.71
C MET A 130 -4.80 18.16 0.98
N LYS A 131 -4.78 19.17 0.09
CA LYS A 131 -5.68 20.32 0.18
C LYS A 131 -7.15 19.89 0.05
N ARG A 132 -7.46 18.98 -0.88
CA ARG A 132 -8.83 18.46 -1.13
C ARG A 132 -9.30 17.53 -0.02
N ALA A 133 -8.40 16.77 0.58
CA ALA A 133 -8.74 15.80 1.61
C ALA A 133 -9.30 16.47 2.87
N SER A 134 -10.36 15.87 3.43
CA SER A 134 -10.90 16.21 4.75
C SER A 134 -10.01 15.70 5.86
N ARG A 135 -9.41 14.51 5.66
CA ARG A 135 -8.42 13.89 6.56
C ARG A 135 -7.32 13.22 5.74
N ILE A 136 -6.14 13.20 6.30
CA ILE A 136 -4.95 12.54 5.77
C ILE A 136 -4.58 11.44 6.76
N VAL A 137 -4.47 10.22 6.29
CA VAL A 137 -4.05 9.07 7.09
C VAL A 137 -2.62 8.70 6.70
N THR A 138 -1.83 8.29 7.68
CA THR A 138 -0.49 7.74 7.47
C THR A 138 -0.22 6.59 8.41
N ASP A 139 0.74 5.74 8.07
CA ASP A 139 0.95 4.43 8.70
C ASP A 139 1.81 4.49 9.98
N SER A 140 2.48 5.62 10.25
CA SER A 140 3.36 5.75 11.42
C SER A 140 3.51 7.20 11.87
N GLU A 141 3.93 7.39 13.13
CA GLU A 141 4.26 8.72 13.64
C GLU A 141 5.48 9.31 12.92
N PHE A 142 6.44 8.49 12.52
CA PHE A 142 7.57 8.93 11.70
C PHE A 142 7.07 9.53 10.37
N SER A 143 6.22 8.81 9.65
CA SER A 143 5.63 9.32 8.39
C SER A 143 4.82 10.59 8.62
N ARG A 144 4.09 10.69 9.75
CA ARG A 144 3.37 11.90 10.11
C ARG A 144 4.30 13.11 10.25
N GLN A 145 5.40 12.95 10.96
CA GLN A 145 6.40 14.01 11.14
C GLN A 145 7.04 14.41 9.81
N GLU A 146 7.40 13.46 8.96
CA GLU A 146 7.91 13.73 7.62
C GLU A 146 6.89 14.50 6.76
N ILE A 147 5.61 14.12 6.79
CA ILE A 147 4.58 14.84 6.06
C ILE A 147 4.47 16.28 6.59
N ILE A 148 4.47 16.49 7.91
CA ILE A 148 4.41 17.83 8.52
C ILE A 148 5.64 18.65 8.14
N ARG A 149 6.83 18.06 8.11
CA ARG A 149 8.07 18.72 7.70
C ARG A 149 7.97 19.33 6.30
N TYR A 150 7.40 18.60 5.35
CA TYR A 150 7.25 19.09 3.96
C TYR A 150 5.97 19.90 3.72
N PHE A 151 4.94 19.65 4.52
CA PHE A 151 3.61 20.26 4.35
C PHE A 151 2.98 20.66 5.70
N PRO A 152 3.61 21.59 6.46
CA PRO A 152 3.16 21.97 7.82
C PRO A 152 1.73 22.50 7.86
N GLN A 153 1.25 23.10 6.78
CA GLN A 153 -0.10 23.65 6.67
C GLN A 153 -1.23 22.60 6.73
N PHE A 154 -0.92 21.32 6.70
CA PHE A 154 -1.90 20.22 6.79
C PHE A 154 -1.81 19.43 8.09
N ALA A 155 -0.98 19.85 9.06
CA ALA A 155 -0.73 19.13 10.31
C ALA A 155 -2.03 18.69 11.03
N ASP A 156 -3.01 19.59 11.13
CA ASP A 156 -4.28 19.34 11.82
C ASP A 156 -5.17 18.30 11.13
N LYS A 157 -4.93 18.03 9.84
CA LYS A 157 -5.67 17.01 9.09
C LYS A 157 -5.09 15.61 9.22
N ILE A 158 -3.83 15.46 9.66
CA ILE A 158 -3.11 14.20 9.64
C ILE A 158 -3.49 13.37 10.87
N ARG A 159 -3.74 12.08 10.63
CA ARG A 159 -3.98 11.07 11.67
C ARG A 159 -3.13 9.85 11.38
N VAL A 160 -2.53 9.29 12.42
CA VAL A 160 -1.80 8.02 12.33
C VAL A 160 -2.80 6.88 12.52
N VAL A 161 -2.79 5.95 11.59
CA VAL A 161 -3.54 4.69 11.66
C VAL A 161 -2.55 3.58 11.33
N TYR A 162 -2.09 2.88 12.33
CA TYR A 162 -1.13 1.80 12.16
C TYR A 162 -1.71 0.66 11.32
N CYS A 163 -0.85 0.06 10.48
CA CYS A 163 -1.24 -1.13 9.73
C CYS A 163 -1.50 -2.29 10.70
N GLY A 164 -2.66 -2.92 10.56
CA GLY A 164 -2.98 -4.16 11.26
C GLY A 164 -2.35 -5.38 10.60
N VAL A 165 -2.35 -6.49 11.32
CA VAL A 165 -1.94 -7.80 10.83
C VAL A 165 -3.09 -8.80 10.96
N ASN A 166 -3.23 -9.69 9.99
CA ASN A 166 -4.18 -10.79 10.10
C ASN A 166 -3.57 -11.89 11.00
N THR A 167 -3.98 -11.93 12.26
CA THR A 167 -3.48 -12.87 13.26
C THR A 167 -3.95 -14.32 13.05
N GLU A 168 -5.03 -14.53 12.31
CA GLU A 168 -5.46 -15.89 11.91
C GLU A 168 -4.47 -16.50 10.91
N LYS A 169 -3.90 -15.66 10.04
CA LYS A 169 -2.93 -16.08 9.02
C LYS A 169 -1.49 -16.03 9.51
N PHE A 170 -1.15 -15.02 10.30
CA PHE A 170 0.20 -14.78 10.80
C PHE A 170 0.22 -14.95 12.31
N HIS A 171 0.49 -16.15 12.75
CA HIS A 171 0.62 -16.56 14.15
C HIS A 171 1.86 -17.43 14.31
N PRO A 172 2.40 -17.57 15.52
CA PRO A 172 3.46 -18.53 15.80
C PRO A 172 3.04 -19.95 15.40
N VAL A 173 3.95 -20.68 14.78
CA VAL A 173 3.76 -22.09 14.41
C VAL A 173 4.76 -22.89 15.19
N ASP A 174 4.27 -23.70 16.13
CA ASP A 174 5.09 -24.52 17.03
C ASP A 174 5.12 -25.99 16.59
N ASP A 175 4.45 -26.36 15.48
CA ASP A 175 4.45 -27.70 14.92
C ASP A 175 5.76 -28.01 14.19
N PRO A 176 6.62 -28.91 14.72
CA PRO A 176 7.91 -29.24 14.11
C PRO A 176 7.77 -29.83 12.70
N ALA A 177 6.68 -30.55 12.42
CA ALA A 177 6.45 -31.18 11.11
C ALA A 177 6.20 -30.11 10.04
N GLN A 178 5.40 -29.08 10.35
CA GLN A 178 5.17 -27.95 9.44
C GLN A 178 6.44 -27.15 9.18
N ILE A 179 7.23 -26.89 10.24
CA ILE A 179 8.52 -26.18 10.13
C ILE A 179 9.48 -26.97 9.24
N SER A 180 9.60 -28.28 9.48
CA SER A 180 10.48 -29.18 8.69
C SER A 180 10.07 -29.23 7.23
N ALA A 181 8.78 -29.34 6.94
CA ALA A 181 8.27 -29.37 5.56
C ALA A 181 8.60 -28.07 4.80
N VAL A 182 8.53 -26.90 5.47
CA VAL A 182 8.92 -25.62 4.87
C VAL A 182 10.43 -25.56 4.63
N LYS A 183 11.24 -25.99 5.59
CA LYS A 183 12.70 -26.04 5.45
C LYS A 183 13.12 -26.94 4.29
N GLU A 184 12.56 -28.14 4.22
CA GLU A 184 12.82 -29.11 3.14
C GLU A 184 12.43 -28.54 1.77
N LYS A 185 11.24 -27.95 1.66
CA LYS A 185 10.74 -27.34 0.42
C LYS A 185 11.70 -26.28 -0.16
N TYR A 186 12.40 -25.55 0.69
CA TYR A 186 13.32 -24.48 0.27
C TYR A 186 14.80 -24.87 0.40
N GLY A 187 15.13 -26.13 0.74
CA GLY A 187 16.50 -26.62 0.89
C GLY A 187 17.25 -25.96 2.06
N ILE A 188 16.54 -25.65 3.14
CA ILE A 188 17.11 -24.99 4.32
C ILE A 188 17.39 -26.08 5.38
N ASP A 189 18.64 -26.48 5.53
CA ASP A 189 19.05 -27.57 6.43
C ASP A 189 19.63 -27.11 7.77
N ARG A 190 19.75 -25.78 7.98
CA ARG A 190 20.33 -25.18 9.18
C ARG A 190 19.58 -23.89 9.57
N ASP A 191 20.10 -23.18 10.58
CA ASP A 191 19.60 -21.87 10.97
C ASP A 191 19.77 -20.85 9.86
N TYR A 192 18.92 -19.81 9.84
CA TYR A 192 18.94 -18.80 8.80
C TYR A 192 18.47 -17.43 9.29
N PHE A 193 18.99 -16.41 8.65
CA PHE A 193 18.41 -15.07 8.65
C PHE A 193 17.45 -14.94 7.48
N LEU A 194 16.25 -14.42 7.72
CA LEU A 194 15.26 -14.21 6.68
C LEU A 194 15.07 -12.72 6.39
N TYR A 195 15.36 -12.32 5.16
CA TYR A 195 14.83 -11.08 4.60
C TYR A 195 13.57 -11.38 3.80
N LEU A 196 12.47 -10.66 4.08
CA LEU A 196 11.23 -10.75 3.33
C LEU A 196 10.86 -9.37 2.77
N GLY A 197 10.88 -9.22 1.45
CA GLY A 197 10.52 -7.96 0.81
C GLY A 197 10.94 -7.87 -0.65
N THR A 198 10.53 -6.80 -1.33
CA THR A 198 10.91 -6.52 -2.72
C THR A 198 12.42 -6.29 -2.82
N VAL A 199 13.04 -6.89 -3.82
CA VAL A 199 14.45 -6.64 -4.15
C VAL A 199 14.51 -5.32 -4.93
N GLU A 200 14.85 -4.25 -4.22
CA GLU A 200 14.94 -2.89 -4.77
C GLU A 200 16.06 -2.08 -4.07
N PRO A 201 16.70 -1.08 -4.73
CA PRO A 201 17.84 -0.34 -4.19
C PRO A 201 17.57 0.30 -2.82
N ARG A 202 16.37 0.79 -2.58
CA ARG A 202 15.95 1.41 -1.32
C ARG A 202 16.06 0.49 -0.09
N LYS A 203 16.01 -0.83 -0.31
CA LYS A 203 16.11 -1.84 0.75
C LYS A 203 17.57 -2.17 1.14
N ASN A 204 18.53 -1.66 0.37
CA ASN A 204 19.96 -1.73 0.66
C ASN A 204 20.47 -3.16 0.94
N LEU A 205 20.03 -4.10 0.10
CA LEU A 205 20.39 -5.52 0.24
C LEU A 205 21.88 -5.77 0.02
N GLU A 206 22.56 -4.92 -0.73
CA GLU A 206 23.99 -4.99 -0.93
C GLU A 206 24.72 -4.90 0.41
N ARG A 207 24.39 -3.91 1.25
CA ARG A 207 24.95 -3.81 2.62
C ARG A 207 24.56 -4.98 3.52
N LEU A 208 23.36 -5.50 3.37
CA LEU A 208 22.95 -6.69 4.11
C LEU A 208 23.83 -7.89 3.75
N ILE A 209 24.12 -8.10 2.46
CA ILE A 209 24.98 -9.17 1.98
C ILE A 209 26.42 -8.97 2.47
N GLU A 210 26.98 -7.76 2.38
CA GLU A 210 28.30 -7.42 2.90
C GLU A 210 28.39 -7.66 4.41
N ALA A 211 27.38 -7.27 5.17
CA ALA A 211 27.34 -7.50 6.62
C ALA A 211 27.27 -8.99 6.96
N TYR A 212 26.48 -9.74 6.18
CA TYR A 212 26.40 -11.19 6.33
C TYR A 212 27.73 -11.88 5.98
N ASP A 213 28.40 -11.45 4.90
CA ASP A 213 29.72 -11.98 4.54
C ASP A 213 30.73 -11.80 5.68
N ARG A 214 30.80 -10.60 6.26
CA ARG A 214 31.63 -10.32 7.43
C ARG A 214 31.25 -11.17 8.64
N PHE A 215 29.96 -11.40 8.86
CA PHE A 215 29.48 -12.25 9.96
C PHE A 215 29.88 -13.73 9.77
N CYS A 216 30.03 -14.22 8.55
CA CYS A 216 30.41 -15.57 8.22
C CYS A 216 31.91 -15.84 8.42
N GLN A 217 32.75 -14.81 8.40
CA GLN A 217 34.18 -14.96 8.53
C GLN A 217 34.55 -15.66 9.86
N GLY A 218 35.38 -16.73 9.77
CA GLY A 218 35.83 -17.53 10.90
C GLY A 218 34.81 -18.53 11.45
N LYS A 219 33.64 -18.71 10.77
CA LYS A 219 32.62 -19.71 11.14
C LYS A 219 32.67 -20.88 10.18
N GLU A 220 32.75 -22.12 10.70
CA GLU A 220 32.71 -23.34 9.87
C GLU A 220 31.35 -23.56 9.22
N THR A 221 30.26 -23.31 9.95
CA THR A 221 28.89 -23.52 9.49
C THR A 221 28.00 -22.31 9.83
N PRO A 222 28.16 -21.20 9.09
CA PRO A 222 27.31 -20.02 9.34
C PRO A 222 25.84 -20.32 8.96
N PRO A 223 24.87 -19.70 9.65
CA PRO A 223 23.46 -19.78 9.24
C PRO A 223 23.28 -19.20 7.84
N TYR A 224 22.27 -19.64 7.10
CA TYR A 224 21.98 -19.08 5.78
C TYR A 224 21.48 -17.61 5.84
N LEU A 225 21.69 -16.87 4.77
CA LEU A 225 20.93 -15.66 4.48
C LEU A 225 19.90 -15.98 3.38
N VAL A 226 18.64 -16.01 3.76
CA VAL A 226 17.52 -16.28 2.84
C VAL A 226 16.89 -14.97 2.41
N LEU A 227 16.93 -14.67 1.11
CA LEU A 227 16.32 -13.47 0.54
C LEU A 227 15.02 -13.89 -0.18
N ALA A 228 13.87 -13.61 0.45
CA ALA A 228 12.55 -13.94 -0.08
C ALA A 228 11.83 -12.70 -0.60
N GLY A 229 11.47 -12.71 -1.89
CA GLY A 229 10.72 -11.63 -2.51
C GLY A 229 10.92 -11.54 -4.02
N GLY A 230 10.08 -10.74 -4.66
CA GLY A 230 10.16 -10.49 -6.10
C GLY A 230 11.02 -9.27 -6.44
N LYS A 231 11.40 -9.16 -7.72
CA LYS A 231 12.07 -7.96 -8.25
C LYS A 231 11.10 -6.77 -8.22
N GLY A 232 11.58 -5.61 -7.72
CA GLY A 232 10.84 -4.34 -7.63
C GLY A 232 10.89 -3.52 -8.92
#